data_2e5a13e1aad5f89629f2589c85a21189
#
_entry.id   2e5a13e1aad5f89629f2589c85a21189
#
_cell.length_a   1.000
_cell.length_b   1.000
_cell.length_c   1.000
_cell.angle_alpha   90.00
_cell.angle_beta   90.00
_cell.angle_gamma   90.00
#
_symmetry.space_group_name_H-M   'P 1'
#
loop_
_entity.id
_entity.type
_entity.pdbx_description
1 polymer ?
#
loop_
_entity_poly.entity_id
_entity_poly.type
_entity_poly.pdbx_seq_one_letter_code
_entity_poly.pdbx_strand_id
1 'polypeptide(L)'
;RSRADRRRAKEEPRTEKRPLGPELEVVETQVFRGPNYWSYDPAIRLLVDLGSLEDWPSNTIPGFVDGLLEMLPGIPEHSCSLGRRGGFGERLKEGTWLGHVAEHIALELQRESGAHVYRGKTRSAGEPGRYNVIYGYWEERVGLAAGDLAVRLVNQLVEPAKDFDFLVELERLILLAERRAFGPSTQAIVDEAASRDIPWIRLNEASLVQLGWGKYQQRVRATMTSKTSALAVDIAGDKDVTRRLLASAGLPVPRGELVLNEDDAVRAATAIGFPVVTKPLDGN
;
A
#
# COMPACT_ATOMS: atom_id res chain seq x y z
N ARG A 1 -37.40 -1.10 -1.07
CA ARG A 1 -37.47 -0.49 -2.42
C ARG A 1 -36.96 -1.48 -3.46
N SER A 2 -37.66 -1.60 -4.60
CA SER A 2 -37.32 -2.56 -5.65
C SER A 2 -36.05 -2.15 -6.41
N ARG A 3 -35.45 -3.11 -7.15
CA ARG A 3 -34.29 -2.84 -8.02
C ARG A 3 -34.61 -1.81 -9.13
N ALA A 4 -35.90 -1.72 -9.52
CA ALA A 4 -36.41 -0.75 -10.48
C ALA A 4 -36.52 0.66 -9.87
N ASP A 5 -36.96 0.77 -8.60
CA ASP A 5 -37.03 2.07 -7.89
C ASP A 5 -35.65 2.66 -7.66
N ARG A 6 -34.65 1.81 -7.41
CA ARG A 6 -33.25 2.23 -7.28
C ARG A 6 -32.63 2.67 -8.61
N ARG A 7 -33.04 2.08 -9.75
CA ARG A 7 -32.64 2.56 -11.09
C ARG A 7 -33.23 3.91 -11.44
N ARG A 8 -34.52 4.12 -11.13
CA ARG A 8 -35.19 5.40 -11.38
C ARG A 8 -34.56 6.55 -10.59
N ALA A 9 -34.16 6.32 -9.34
CA ALA A 9 -33.47 7.35 -8.55
C ALA A 9 -32.11 7.78 -9.14
N LYS A 10 -31.54 7.00 -10.07
CA LYS A 10 -30.27 7.32 -10.76
C LYS A 10 -30.44 8.22 -12.00
N GLU A 11 -31.65 8.36 -12.51
CA GLU A 11 -31.91 8.95 -13.84
C GLU A 11 -32.41 10.40 -13.80
N GLU A 12 -32.86 10.91 -12.65
CA GLU A 12 -33.41 12.27 -12.53
C GLU A 12 -32.53 13.15 -11.62
N PRO A 13 -32.11 14.35 -12.08
CA PRO A 13 -31.45 15.31 -11.19
C PRO A 13 -32.44 15.75 -10.09
N ARG A 14 -32.04 15.60 -8.83
CA ARG A 14 -32.83 16.01 -7.69
C ARG A 14 -32.84 17.53 -7.55
N THR A 15 -34.04 18.09 -7.44
CA THR A 15 -34.26 19.52 -7.14
C THR A 15 -34.24 19.82 -5.63
N GLU A 16 -34.31 18.80 -4.77
CA GLU A 16 -34.29 18.94 -3.34
C GLU A 16 -32.88 19.15 -2.80
N LYS A 17 -32.75 20.03 -1.81
CA LYS A 17 -31.49 20.17 -1.08
C LYS A 17 -31.17 18.87 -0.37
N ARG A 18 -29.93 18.41 -0.46
CA ARG A 18 -29.43 17.27 0.28
C ARG A 18 -29.75 17.43 1.77
N PRO A 19 -30.32 16.43 2.46
CA PRO A 19 -30.46 16.49 3.89
C PRO A 19 -29.09 16.57 4.57
N LEU A 20 -28.91 17.53 5.45
CA LEU A 20 -27.81 17.55 6.40
C LEU A 20 -28.03 16.36 7.35
N GLY A 21 -27.14 15.37 7.31
CA GLY A 21 -27.32 14.16 8.08
C GLY A 21 -26.09 13.29 8.09
N PRO A 22 -26.12 12.13 8.76
CA PRO A 22 -24.94 11.30 8.97
C PRO A 22 -24.26 11.00 7.64
N GLU A 23 -22.99 11.23 7.68
CA GLU A 23 -22.02 11.02 6.62
C GLU A 23 -21.81 9.53 6.38
N LEU A 24 -21.04 9.20 5.36
CA LEU A 24 -20.51 7.86 5.18
C LEU A 24 -19.63 7.48 6.39
N GLU A 25 -20.00 6.43 7.11
CA GLU A 25 -19.28 5.96 8.29
C GLU A 25 -18.69 4.57 8.07
N VAL A 26 -17.51 4.34 8.64
CA VAL A 26 -16.92 2.99 8.73
C VAL A 26 -17.40 2.33 10.01
N VAL A 27 -18.24 1.30 9.88
CA VAL A 27 -18.78 0.54 11.01
C VAL A 27 -17.77 -0.51 11.50
N GLU A 28 -17.07 -1.16 10.57
CA GLU A 28 -16.09 -2.22 10.86
C GLU A 28 -15.00 -2.23 9.80
N THR A 29 -13.77 -2.47 10.23
CA THR A 29 -12.62 -2.71 9.36
C THR A 29 -12.07 -4.10 9.59
N GLN A 30 -11.85 -4.86 8.52
CA GLN A 30 -11.26 -6.19 8.57
C GLN A 30 -10.14 -6.33 7.53
N VAL A 31 -9.00 -6.89 7.97
CA VAL A 31 -7.84 -7.12 7.12
C VAL A 31 -7.68 -8.61 6.85
N PHE A 32 -7.59 -8.98 5.59
CA PHE A 32 -7.31 -10.33 5.13
C PHE A 32 -5.89 -10.36 4.54
N ARG A 33 -4.99 -11.10 5.16
CA ARG A 33 -3.56 -11.17 4.77
C ARG A 33 -3.24 -12.27 3.77
N GLY A 34 -4.26 -12.95 3.26
CA GLY A 34 -4.13 -14.06 2.31
C GLY A 34 -5.48 -14.41 1.70
N PRO A 35 -5.63 -15.61 1.10
CA PRO A 35 -6.88 -16.08 0.51
C PRO A 35 -8.05 -15.95 1.50
N ASN A 36 -9.14 -15.40 1.03
CA ASN A 36 -10.29 -15.07 1.84
C ASN A 36 -11.58 -15.23 1.04
N TYR A 37 -12.72 -14.97 1.67
CA TYR A 37 -14.04 -15.07 1.04
C TYR A 37 -14.20 -14.14 -0.19
N TRP A 38 -13.48 -13.02 -0.22
CA TRP A 38 -13.63 -11.98 -1.24
C TRP A 38 -12.61 -12.08 -2.38
N SER A 39 -11.40 -12.57 -2.07
CA SER A 39 -10.27 -12.60 -2.99
C SER A 39 -9.27 -13.68 -2.62
N TYR A 40 -8.49 -14.15 -3.60
CA TYR A 40 -7.27 -14.94 -3.35
C TYR A 40 -6.11 -14.07 -2.88
N ASP A 41 -6.15 -12.77 -3.17
CA ASP A 41 -5.14 -11.80 -2.78
C ASP A 41 -5.49 -11.14 -1.45
N PRO A 42 -4.50 -10.55 -0.74
CA PRO A 42 -4.75 -9.72 0.43
C PRO A 42 -5.76 -8.62 0.15
N ALA A 43 -6.67 -8.39 1.09
CA ALA A 43 -7.71 -7.38 0.94
C ALA A 43 -8.09 -6.75 2.28
N ILE A 44 -8.56 -5.51 2.22
CA ILE A 44 -9.22 -4.82 3.31
C ILE A 44 -10.71 -4.77 2.99
N ARG A 45 -11.52 -5.06 3.99
CA ARG A 45 -12.96 -4.85 3.97
C ARG A 45 -13.33 -3.74 4.93
N LEU A 46 -13.99 -2.72 4.42
CA LEU A 46 -14.70 -1.74 5.23
C LEU A 46 -16.19 -2.07 5.15
N LEU A 47 -16.83 -2.29 6.30
CA LEU A 47 -18.26 -2.25 6.38
C LEU A 47 -18.64 -0.78 6.56
N VAL A 48 -19.30 -0.21 5.58
CA VAL A 48 -19.68 1.20 5.61
C VAL A 48 -21.21 1.33 5.72
N ASP A 49 -21.65 2.37 6.42
CA ASP A 49 -23.02 2.83 6.48
C ASP A 49 -23.13 4.16 5.72
N LEU A 50 -23.98 4.20 4.71
CA LEU A 50 -24.21 5.38 3.89
C LEU A 50 -25.20 6.37 4.55
N GLY A 51 -25.91 5.94 5.58
CA GLY A 51 -26.90 6.76 6.23
C GLY A 51 -27.87 7.40 5.23
N SER A 52 -28.02 8.72 5.29
CA SER A 52 -28.87 9.49 4.38
C SER A 52 -28.36 9.51 2.94
N LEU A 53 -27.09 9.16 2.70
CA LEU A 53 -26.46 9.14 1.38
C LEU A 53 -26.85 7.92 0.53
N GLU A 54 -27.56 6.94 1.09
CA GLU A 54 -28.06 5.77 0.32
C GLU A 54 -28.93 6.19 -0.88
N ASP A 55 -29.65 7.28 -0.76
CA ASP A 55 -30.52 7.80 -1.82
C ASP A 55 -29.83 8.85 -2.72
N TRP A 56 -28.52 9.09 -2.53
CA TRP A 56 -27.74 10.12 -3.23
C TRP A 56 -26.57 9.52 -4.02
N PRO A 57 -26.79 8.96 -5.20
CA PRO A 57 -25.70 8.52 -6.06
C PRO A 57 -24.84 9.70 -6.54
N SER A 58 -23.59 9.41 -6.93
CA SER A 58 -22.54 10.38 -7.24
C SER A 58 -22.98 11.53 -8.19
N ASN A 59 -23.78 11.23 -9.20
CA ASN A 59 -24.24 12.21 -10.20
C ASN A 59 -25.35 13.15 -9.70
N THR A 60 -25.94 12.87 -8.54
CA THR A 60 -27.01 13.70 -7.97
C THR A 60 -26.49 14.69 -6.93
N ILE A 61 -25.25 14.58 -6.53
CA ILE A 61 -24.59 15.48 -5.59
C ILE A 61 -23.88 16.59 -6.37
N PRO A 62 -24.29 17.86 -6.23
CA PRO A 62 -23.69 18.96 -6.99
C PRO A 62 -22.19 19.10 -6.76
N GLY A 63 -21.40 19.17 -7.84
CA GLY A 63 -19.95 19.34 -7.79
C GLY A 63 -19.15 18.12 -7.36
N PHE A 64 -19.79 17.04 -6.92
CA PHE A 64 -19.10 15.84 -6.40
C PHE A 64 -18.19 15.18 -7.45
N VAL A 65 -18.74 14.93 -8.65
CA VAL A 65 -17.97 14.25 -9.71
C VAL A 65 -16.81 15.13 -10.17
N ASP A 66 -17.06 16.41 -10.43
CA ASP A 66 -16.03 17.33 -10.90
C ASP A 66 -14.93 17.52 -9.86
N GLY A 67 -15.29 17.73 -8.60
CA GLY A 67 -14.32 17.83 -7.50
C GLY A 67 -13.48 16.56 -7.31
N LEU A 68 -14.10 15.38 -7.43
CA LEU A 68 -13.36 14.12 -7.37
C LEU A 68 -12.35 13.97 -8.50
N LEU A 69 -12.75 14.34 -9.75
CA LEU A 69 -11.88 14.25 -10.92
C LEU A 69 -10.74 15.28 -10.89
N GLU A 70 -10.96 16.42 -10.28
CA GLU A 70 -9.92 17.43 -10.05
C GLU A 70 -8.88 16.94 -9.04
N MET A 71 -9.31 16.32 -7.92
CA MET A 71 -8.43 15.80 -6.88
C MET A 71 -7.70 14.52 -7.27
N LEU A 72 -8.38 13.62 -8.01
CA LEU A 72 -7.84 12.32 -8.41
C LEU A 72 -8.07 12.08 -9.92
N PRO A 73 -7.25 12.68 -10.78
CA PRO A 73 -7.42 12.62 -12.25
C PRO A 73 -7.23 11.22 -12.85
N GLY A 74 -6.61 10.29 -12.12
CA GLY A 74 -6.45 8.90 -12.56
C GLY A 74 -7.72 8.04 -12.42
N ILE A 75 -8.65 8.41 -11.57
CA ILE A 75 -9.90 7.66 -11.29
C ILE A 75 -10.74 7.34 -12.55
N PRO A 76 -10.90 8.23 -13.54
CA PRO A 76 -11.67 7.92 -14.74
C PRO A 76 -11.17 6.72 -15.52
N GLU A 77 -9.89 6.37 -15.40
CA GLU A 77 -9.28 5.27 -16.13
C GLU A 77 -9.52 3.89 -15.50
N HIS A 78 -10.06 3.86 -14.29
CA HIS A 78 -10.31 2.61 -13.60
C HIS A 78 -11.28 1.72 -14.37
N SER A 79 -10.97 0.44 -14.41
CA SER A 79 -11.92 -0.59 -14.79
C SER A 79 -12.86 -0.86 -13.61
N CYS A 80 -14.13 -1.13 -13.91
CA CYS A 80 -15.08 -1.61 -12.90
C CYS A 80 -15.81 -2.84 -13.43
N SER A 81 -16.98 -3.15 -12.90
CA SER A 81 -17.83 -4.26 -13.37
C SER A 81 -18.18 -4.21 -14.87
N LEU A 82 -17.89 -3.11 -15.58
CA LEU A 82 -18.01 -3.03 -17.04
C LEU A 82 -16.86 -3.74 -17.79
N GLY A 83 -15.81 -4.16 -17.07
CA GLY A 83 -14.73 -4.99 -17.61
C GLY A 83 -13.80 -4.30 -18.61
N ARG A 84 -13.83 -2.96 -18.70
CA ARG A 84 -12.99 -2.16 -19.60
C ARG A 84 -12.40 -0.95 -18.90
N ARG A 85 -11.25 -0.47 -19.38
CA ARG A 85 -10.65 0.80 -18.96
C ARG A 85 -11.64 1.94 -19.18
N GLY A 86 -11.77 2.81 -18.20
CA GLY A 86 -12.72 3.93 -18.23
C GLY A 86 -14.13 3.60 -17.74
N GLY A 87 -14.42 2.32 -17.47
CA GLY A 87 -15.75 1.91 -17.04
C GLY A 87 -16.21 2.53 -15.72
N PHE A 88 -15.29 2.85 -14.81
CA PHE A 88 -15.66 3.55 -13.59
C PHE A 88 -16.00 5.03 -13.84
N GLY A 89 -15.25 5.71 -14.71
CA GLY A 89 -15.56 7.09 -15.09
C GLY A 89 -16.96 7.23 -15.69
N GLU A 90 -17.41 6.26 -16.51
CA GLU A 90 -18.79 6.21 -17.00
C GLU A 90 -19.80 6.02 -15.86
N ARG A 91 -19.53 5.04 -14.98
CA ARG A 91 -20.37 4.77 -13.80
C ARG A 91 -20.49 5.97 -12.86
N LEU A 92 -19.43 6.74 -12.70
CA LEU A 92 -19.40 7.91 -11.86
C LEU A 92 -20.36 9.01 -12.40
N LYS A 93 -20.39 9.19 -13.73
CA LYS A 93 -21.26 10.13 -14.43
C LYS A 93 -22.72 9.66 -14.52
N GLU A 94 -22.93 8.36 -14.72
CA GLU A 94 -24.27 7.75 -14.73
C GLU A 94 -24.93 7.68 -13.35
N GLY A 95 -24.13 7.79 -12.31
CA GLY A 95 -24.50 7.68 -10.91
C GLY A 95 -24.19 6.31 -10.31
N THR A 96 -23.41 6.33 -9.25
CA THR A 96 -23.07 5.16 -8.45
C THR A 96 -23.09 5.48 -6.96
N TRP A 97 -23.26 4.44 -6.12
CA TRP A 97 -23.27 4.61 -4.66
C TRP A 97 -21.90 5.01 -4.12
N LEU A 98 -21.90 5.82 -3.07
CA LEU A 98 -20.68 6.40 -2.51
C LEU A 98 -19.73 5.34 -1.90
N GLY A 99 -20.27 4.18 -1.46
CA GLY A 99 -19.42 3.05 -1.06
C GLY A 99 -18.57 2.50 -2.22
N HIS A 100 -19.12 2.45 -3.45
CA HIS A 100 -18.36 2.07 -4.64
C HIS A 100 -17.37 3.17 -5.06
N VAL A 101 -17.69 4.43 -4.83
CA VAL A 101 -16.75 5.53 -5.04
C VAL A 101 -15.58 5.43 -4.06
N ALA A 102 -15.86 5.19 -2.77
CA ALA A 102 -14.82 5.00 -1.76
C ALA A 102 -13.85 3.85 -2.08
N GLU A 103 -14.38 2.73 -2.65
CA GLU A 103 -13.55 1.63 -3.14
C GLU A 103 -12.51 2.12 -4.16
N HIS A 104 -12.98 2.82 -5.20
CA HIS A 104 -12.09 3.31 -6.26
C HIS A 104 -11.14 4.40 -5.79
N ILE A 105 -11.56 5.26 -4.87
CA ILE A 105 -10.66 6.23 -4.22
C ILE A 105 -9.57 5.51 -3.44
N ALA A 106 -9.90 4.50 -2.62
CA ALA A 106 -8.92 3.76 -1.83
C ALA A 106 -7.88 3.03 -2.72
N LEU A 107 -8.29 2.56 -3.89
CA LEU A 107 -7.37 1.98 -4.88
C LEU A 107 -6.46 3.05 -5.50
N GLU A 108 -7.03 4.20 -5.92
CA GLU A 108 -6.26 5.27 -6.55
C GLU A 108 -5.26 5.90 -5.59
N LEU A 109 -5.66 6.16 -4.35
CA LEU A 109 -4.75 6.69 -3.32
C LEU A 109 -3.53 5.80 -3.08
N GLN A 110 -3.72 4.48 -3.10
CA GLN A 110 -2.59 3.55 -3.02
C GLN A 110 -1.72 3.61 -4.28
N ARG A 111 -2.31 3.79 -5.47
CA ARG A 111 -1.57 3.93 -6.73
C ARG A 111 -0.76 5.23 -6.76
N GLU A 112 -1.33 6.34 -6.32
CA GLU A 112 -0.63 7.61 -6.14
C GLU A 112 0.55 7.49 -5.15
N SER A 113 0.47 6.58 -4.19
CA SER A 113 1.58 6.25 -3.28
C SER A 113 2.55 5.18 -3.81
N GLY A 114 2.44 4.78 -5.09
CA GLY A 114 3.35 3.88 -5.79
C GLY A 114 2.97 2.40 -5.76
N ALA A 115 1.80 2.03 -5.20
CA ALA A 115 1.38 0.63 -5.17
C ALA A 115 0.67 0.19 -6.47
N HIS A 116 0.84 -1.07 -6.86
CA HIS A 116 0.17 -1.67 -8.01
C HIS A 116 -1.04 -2.50 -7.58
N VAL A 117 -2.11 -1.82 -7.18
CA VAL A 117 -3.37 -2.44 -6.76
C VAL A 117 -4.53 -2.03 -7.66
N TYR A 118 -5.35 -3.00 -8.07
CA TYR A 118 -6.40 -2.78 -9.06
C TYR A 118 -7.71 -3.49 -8.72
N ARG A 119 -7.71 -4.38 -7.74
CA ARG A 119 -8.89 -5.19 -7.41
C ARG A 119 -9.70 -4.56 -6.30
N GLY A 120 -10.95 -4.28 -6.60
CA GLY A 120 -11.94 -3.86 -5.64
C GLY A 120 -13.30 -4.46 -5.93
N LYS A 121 -14.18 -4.44 -4.95
CA LYS A 121 -15.52 -4.99 -5.04
C LYS A 121 -16.43 -4.45 -3.94
N THR A 122 -17.46 -3.75 -4.32
CA THR A 122 -18.50 -3.30 -3.37
C THR A 122 -19.74 -4.16 -3.48
N ARG A 123 -20.25 -4.62 -2.33
CA ARG A 123 -21.44 -5.48 -2.21
C ARG A 123 -22.32 -5.02 -1.05
N SER A 124 -23.64 -5.15 -1.21
CA SER A 124 -24.58 -4.94 -0.11
C SER A 124 -24.24 -5.88 1.06
N ALA A 125 -24.34 -5.36 2.28
CA ALA A 125 -24.18 -6.15 3.50
C ALA A 125 -25.47 -6.82 3.97
N GLY A 126 -26.57 -6.68 3.20
CA GLY A 126 -27.87 -7.27 3.53
C GLY A 126 -28.83 -6.31 4.24
N GLU A 127 -28.32 -5.25 4.84
CA GLU A 127 -29.09 -4.17 5.45
C GLU A 127 -29.15 -2.94 4.52
N PRO A 128 -30.24 -2.18 4.49
CA PRO A 128 -30.30 -0.92 3.75
C PRO A 128 -29.21 0.05 4.20
N GLY A 129 -28.57 0.73 3.27
CA GLY A 129 -27.50 1.70 3.54
C GLY A 129 -26.15 1.08 3.84
N ARG A 130 -26.07 -0.23 4.12
CA ARG A 130 -24.81 -0.88 4.49
C ARG A 130 -24.18 -1.65 3.35
N TYR A 131 -22.88 -1.43 3.17
CA TYR A 131 -22.08 -2.02 2.10
C TYR A 131 -20.74 -2.54 2.61
N ASN A 132 -20.35 -3.70 2.09
CA ASN A 132 -18.99 -4.18 2.17
C ASN A 132 -18.21 -3.54 1.02
N VAL A 133 -17.25 -2.70 1.34
CA VAL A 133 -16.27 -2.11 0.44
C VAL A 133 -14.99 -2.89 0.59
N ILE A 134 -14.61 -3.66 -0.43
CA ILE A 134 -13.44 -4.52 -0.42
C ILE A 134 -12.45 -3.98 -1.46
N TYR A 135 -11.21 -3.83 -1.07
CA TYR A 135 -10.13 -3.43 -1.98
C TYR A 135 -8.83 -4.14 -1.64
N GLY A 136 -8.03 -4.43 -2.66
CA GLY A 136 -6.69 -5.01 -2.49
C GLY A 136 -5.73 -4.01 -1.86
N TYR A 137 -4.67 -4.53 -1.25
CA TYR A 137 -3.58 -3.69 -0.76
C TYR A 137 -2.23 -4.36 -1.02
N TRP A 138 -1.19 -3.54 -1.16
CA TRP A 138 0.19 -4.00 -1.22
C TRP A 138 0.87 -3.96 0.15
N GLU A 139 0.74 -2.85 0.88
CA GLU A 139 1.19 -2.67 2.25
C GLU A 139 -0.01 -2.39 3.15
N GLU A 140 -0.15 -3.15 4.22
CA GLU A 140 -1.35 -3.16 5.08
C GLU A 140 -1.69 -1.79 5.67
N ARG A 141 -0.70 -1.09 6.22
CA ARG A 141 -0.93 0.22 6.85
C ARG A 141 -1.26 1.30 5.84
N VAL A 142 -0.63 1.25 4.66
CA VAL A 142 -0.95 2.16 3.55
C VAL A 142 -2.38 1.90 3.06
N GLY A 143 -2.75 0.63 2.90
CA GLY A 143 -4.10 0.25 2.52
C GLY A 143 -5.17 0.72 3.53
N LEU A 144 -4.91 0.57 4.83
CA LEU A 144 -5.81 1.06 5.90
C LEU A 144 -5.93 2.59 5.87
N ALA A 145 -4.81 3.30 5.77
CA ALA A 145 -4.81 4.76 5.69
C ALA A 145 -5.50 5.28 4.42
N ALA A 146 -5.31 4.59 3.28
CA ALA A 146 -6.00 4.92 2.03
C ALA A 146 -7.52 4.73 2.13
N GLY A 147 -7.97 3.69 2.83
CA GLY A 147 -9.40 3.46 3.08
C GLY A 147 -10.04 4.52 3.96
N ASP A 148 -9.36 4.90 5.05
CA ASP A 148 -9.79 6.00 5.92
C ASP A 148 -9.85 7.34 5.16
N LEU A 149 -8.79 7.66 4.43
CA LEU A 149 -8.75 8.87 3.61
C LEU A 149 -9.83 8.87 2.51
N ALA A 150 -10.11 7.71 1.91
CA ALA A 150 -11.16 7.58 0.90
C ALA A 150 -12.54 7.94 1.45
N VAL A 151 -12.87 7.46 2.65
CA VAL A 151 -14.15 7.78 3.32
C VAL A 151 -14.21 9.27 3.68
N ARG A 152 -13.13 9.83 4.24
CA ARG A 152 -13.06 11.27 4.55
C ARG A 152 -13.16 12.14 3.30
N LEU A 153 -12.54 11.72 2.19
CA LEU A 153 -12.63 12.45 0.91
C LEU A 153 -14.04 12.41 0.34
N VAL A 154 -14.73 11.26 0.41
CA VAL A 154 -16.15 11.19 0.02
C VAL A 154 -16.97 12.18 0.84
N ASN A 155 -16.82 12.18 2.16
CA ASN A 155 -17.54 13.11 3.04
C ASN A 155 -17.21 14.57 2.75
N GLN A 156 -15.94 14.88 2.50
CA GLN A 156 -15.49 16.22 2.12
C GLN A 156 -16.15 16.70 0.80
N LEU A 157 -16.25 15.83 -0.19
CA LEU A 157 -16.90 16.16 -1.48
C LEU A 157 -18.43 16.31 -1.34
N VAL A 158 -19.01 15.62 -0.37
CA VAL A 158 -20.42 15.71 -0.04
C VAL A 158 -20.72 16.98 0.75
N GLU A 159 -19.93 17.30 1.75
CA GLU A 159 -20.06 18.48 2.61
C GLU A 159 -18.68 19.02 2.97
N PRO A 160 -18.20 20.06 2.28
CA PRO A 160 -16.87 20.59 2.48
C PRO A 160 -16.65 21.14 3.89
N ALA A 161 -15.70 20.56 4.62
CA ALA A 161 -15.21 21.01 5.90
C ALA A 161 -14.00 21.95 5.73
N LYS A 162 -13.87 22.98 6.57
CA LYS A 162 -12.80 23.99 6.45
C LYS A 162 -11.40 23.45 6.75
N ASP A 163 -11.31 22.36 7.52
CA ASP A 163 -10.04 21.85 8.06
C ASP A 163 -9.49 20.67 7.25
N PHE A 164 -10.11 20.32 6.11
CA PHE A 164 -9.64 19.25 5.25
C PHE A 164 -8.83 19.81 4.08
N ASP A 165 -7.56 19.45 4.01
CA ASP A 165 -6.67 19.73 2.89
C ASP A 165 -6.22 18.41 2.25
N PHE A 166 -6.76 18.12 1.07
CA PHE A 166 -6.52 16.87 0.36
C PHE A 166 -5.04 16.68 0.02
N LEU A 167 -4.33 17.72 -0.40
CA LEU A 167 -2.92 17.59 -0.78
C LEU A 167 -2.04 17.25 0.42
N VAL A 168 -2.33 17.83 1.58
CA VAL A 168 -1.63 17.50 2.83
C VAL A 168 -1.91 16.05 3.25
N GLU A 169 -3.15 15.59 3.12
CA GLU A 169 -3.51 14.21 3.46
C GLU A 169 -2.88 13.20 2.49
N LEU A 170 -2.85 13.50 1.20
CA LEU A 170 -2.18 12.68 0.19
C LEU A 170 -0.66 12.62 0.43
N GLU A 171 -0.03 13.75 0.73
CA GLU A 171 1.40 13.77 1.08
C GLU A 171 1.70 12.90 2.31
N ARG A 172 0.87 12.96 3.34
CA ARG A 172 1.00 12.08 4.52
C ARG A 172 0.92 10.60 4.15
N LEU A 173 0.03 10.24 3.24
CA LEU A 173 -0.11 8.86 2.76
C LEU A 173 1.13 8.42 1.96
N ILE A 174 1.64 9.28 1.09
CA ILE A 174 2.88 9.01 0.32
C ILE A 174 4.07 8.83 1.27
N LEU A 175 4.26 9.73 2.24
CA LEU A 175 5.31 9.60 3.24
C LEU A 175 5.18 8.33 4.10
N LEU A 176 3.94 7.89 4.39
CA LEU A 176 3.71 6.62 5.04
C LEU A 176 4.16 5.46 4.15
N ALA A 177 3.81 5.48 2.86
CA ALA A 177 4.21 4.45 1.90
C ALA A 177 5.74 4.37 1.77
N GLU A 178 6.43 5.49 1.67
CA GLU A 178 7.90 5.56 1.61
C GLU A 178 8.55 4.96 2.87
N ARG A 179 8.07 5.31 4.06
CA ARG A 179 8.55 4.75 5.33
C ARG A 179 8.30 3.26 5.47
N ARG A 180 7.26 2.77 4.80
CA ARG A 180 6.87 1.37 4.80
C ARG A 180 7.47 0.57 3.64
N ALA A 181 8.12 1.22 2.68
CA ALA A 181 8.78 0.55 1.57
C ALA A 181 9.86 -0.44 2.07
N PHE A 182 10.00 -1.55 1.38
CA PHE A 182 11.12 -2.43 1.62
C PHE A 182 12.40 -1.84 1.03
N GLY A 183 13.54 -2.16 1.64
CA GLY A 183 14.81 -1.93 0.99
C GLY A 183 14.94 -2.76 -0.29
N PRO A 184 15.80 -2.35 -1.24
CA PRO A 184 15.81 -2.90 -2.61
C PRO A 184 15.97 -4.42 -2.67
N SER A 185 16.78 -5.01 -1.80
CA SER A 185 16.98 -6.47 -1.77
C SER A 185 15.72 -7.24 -1.34
N THR A 186 15.02 -6.76 -0.30
CA THR A 186 13.78 -7.40 0.16
C THR A 186 12.67 -7.19 -0.87
N GLN A 187 12.58 -5.99 -1.45
CA GLN A 187 11.60 -5.69 -2.49
C GLN A 187 11.76 -6.63 -3.69
N ALA A 188 12.98 -6.80 -4.21
CA ALA A 188 13.25 -7.70 -5.33
C ALA A 188 12.83 -9.14 -5.05
N ILE A 189 13.05 -9.64 -3.82
CA ILE A 189 12.62 -10.98 -3.41
C ILE A 189 11.09 -11.08 -3.36
N VAL A 190 10.43 -10.07 -2.83
CA VAL A 190 8.96 -10.02 -2.72
C VAL A 190 8.32 -9.93 -4.11
N ASP A 191 8.85 -9.09 -5.00
CA ASP A 191 8.37 -8.93 -6.37
C ASP A 191 8.52 -10.24 -7.17
N GLU A 192 9.67 -10.91 -7.03
CA GLU A 192 9.89 -12.20 -7.67
C GLU A 192 8.97 -13.30 -7.11
N ALA A 193 8.71 -13.29 -5.80
CA ALA A 193 7.74 -14.20 -5.20
C ALA A 193 6.32 -13.95 -5.74
N ALA A 194 5.91 -12.68 -5.79
CA ALA A 194 4.60 -12.28 -6.33
C ALA A 194 4.46 -12.65 -7.83
N SER A 195 5.51 -12.47 -8.64
CA SER A 195 5.50 -12.83 -10.06
C SER A 195 5.33 -14.33 -10.32
N ARG A 196 5.65 -15.15 -9.30
CA ARG A 196 5.48 -16.62 -9.31
C ARG A 196 4.23 -17.10 -8.57
N ASP A 197 3.30 -16.22 -8.26
CA ASP A 197 2.12 -16.51 -7.45
C ASP A 197 2.45 -17.12 -6.06
N ILE A 198 3.64 -16.83 -5.52
CA ILE A 198 4.01 -17.22 -4.17
C ILE A 198 3.47 -16.15 -3.22
N PRO A 199 2.51 -16.50 -2.35
CA PRO A 199 1.95 -15.56 -1.40
C PRO A 199 2.99 -15.13 -0.37
N TRP A 200 2.92 -13.89 0.05
CA TRP A 200 3.82 -13.35 1.04
C TRP A 200 3.08 -12.49 2.07
N ILE A 201 3.62 -12.39 3.26
CA ILE A 201 3.19 -11.46 4.31
C ILE A 201 4.38 -10.84 5.03
N ARG A 202 4.25 -9.58 5.39
CA ARG A 202 5.20 -8.89 6.25
C ARG A 202 4.90 -9.27 7.71
N LEU A 203 5.91 -9.72 8.46
CA LEU A 203 5.74 -10.19 9.83
C LEU A 203 6.11 -9.15 10.90
N ASN A 204 6.82 -8.08 10.53
CA ASN A 204 7.23 -7.03 11.45
C ASN A 204 7.28 -5.66 10.77
N GLU A 205 7.60 -4.62 11.53
CA GLU A 205 7.74 -3.26 11.03
C GLU A 205 8.94 -3.04 10.10
N ALA A 206 9.90 -3.98 10.10
CA ALA A 206 11.10 -3.95 9.27
C ALA A 206 10.94 -4.84 8.03
N SER A 207 11.93 -5.66 7.73
CA SER A 207 12.04 -6.45 6.50
C SER A 207 11.84 -7.96 6.69
N LEU A 208 11.25 -8.40 7.81
CA LEU A 208 10.94 -9.82 7.99
C LEU A 208 9.68 -10.18 7.20
N VAL A 209 9.84 -11.03 6.20
CA VAL A 209 8.79 -11.49 5.30
C VAL A 209 8.67 -13.00 5.36
N GLN A 210 7.45 -13.50 5.36
CA GLN A 210 7.15 -14.90 5.12
C GLN A 210 6.71 -15.07 3.67
N LEU A 211 7.27 -16.04 2.98
CA LEU A 211 6.91 -16.48 1.64
C LEU A 211 6.23 -17.84 1.74
N GLY A 212 5.08 -18.01 1.09
CA GLY A 212 4.31 -19.25 1.13
C GLY A 212 3.58 -19.51 2.46
N TRP A 213 2.86 -20.62 2.50
CA TRP A 213 1.99 -21.02 3.61
C TRP A 213 2.34 -22.41 4.18
N GLY A 214 1.95 -22.60 5.44
CA GLY A 214 2.02 -23.91 6.11
C GLY A 214 3.43 -24.48 6.15
N LYS A 215 3.57 -25.75 5.86
CA LYS A 215 4.87 -26.47 5.96
C LYS A 215 5.91 -26.03 4.93
N TYR A 216 5.50 -25.37 3.88
CA TYR A 216 6.39 -24.88 2.82
C TYR A 216 6.81 -23.42 3.00
N GLN A 217 6.30 -22.74 4.04
CA GLN A 217 6.66 -21.36 4.31
C GLN A 217 8.15 -21.19 4.50
N GLN A 218 8.69 -20.11 3.97
CA GLN A 218 10.07 -19.68 4.17
C GLN A 218 10.07 -18.26 4.77
N ARG A 219 11.06 -17.93 5.57
CA ARG A 219 11.22 -16.59 6.12
C ARG A 219 12.49 -15.97 5.60
N VAL A 220 12.38 -14.69 5.24
CA VAL A 220 13.47 -13.89 4.71
C VAL A 220 13.52 -12.58 5.48
N ARG A 221 14.73 -12.15 5.84
CA ARG A 221 15.00 -10.82 6.41
C ARG A 221 16.14 -10.20 5.61
N ALA A 222 15.84 -9.13 4.87
CA ALA A 222 16.74 -8.62 3.83
C ALA A 222 17.13 -9.77 2.87
N THR A 223 18.38 -10.21 2.86
CA THR A 223 18.87 -11.36 2.06
C THR A 223 19.11 -12.62 2.87
N MET A 224 18.89 -12.56 4.19
CA MET A 224 19.07 -13.71 5.09
C MET A 224 17.81 -14.58 5.08
N THR A 225 17.99 -15.88 5.13
CA THR A 225 16.93 -16.87 5.22
C THR A 225 17.05 -17.68 6.50
N SER A 226 16.05 -18.53 6.80
CA SER A 226 16.13 -19.49 7.92
C SER A 226 17.28 -20.51 7.81
N LYS A 227 17.94 -20.59 6.63
CA LYS A 227 19.11 -21.47 6.40
C LYS A 227 20.44 -20.72 6.48
N THR A 228 20.43 -19.39 6.64
CA THR A 228 21.64 -18.60 6.81
C THR A 228 22.19 -18.81 8.22
N SER A 229 23.42 -19.27 8.32
CA SER A 229 24.09 -19.47 9.62
C SER A 229 24.36 -18.14 10.32
N ALA A 230 24.14 -18.08 11.63
CA ALA A 230 24.53 -16.92 12.45
C ALA A 230 26.03 -16.63 12.34
N LEU A 231 26.89 -17.66 12.34
CA LEU A 231 28.32 -17.51 12.13
C LEU A 231 28.65 -16.88 10.77
N ALA A 232 27.91 -17.24 9.73
CA ALA A 232 28.11 -16.62 8.40
C ALA A 232 27.71 -15.14 8.40
N VAL A 233 26.69 -14.77 9.17
CA VAL A 233 26.28 -13.35 9.34
C VAL A 233 27.35 -12.55 10.07
N ASP A 234 27.88 -13.10 11.18
CA ASP A 234 28.92 -12.46 11.98
C ASP A 234 30.20 -12.27 11.15
N ILE A 235 30.63 -13.30 10.42
CA ILE A 235 31.80 -13.24 9.52
C ILE A 235 31.59 -12.19 8.43
N ALA A 236 30.43 -12.20 7.75
CA ALA A 236 30.13 -11.27 6.69
C ALA A 236 29.97 -9.81 7.20
N GLY A 237 29.55 -9.63 8.45
CA GLY A 237 29.45 -8.35 9.13
C GLY A 237 30.81 -7.72 9.47
N ASP A 238 31.84 -8.53 9.70
CA ASP A 238 33.19 -8.08 10.04
C ASP A 238 34.10 -8.11 8.79
N LYS A 239 34.42 -6.93 8.27
CA LYS A 239 35.20 -6.79 7.04
C LYS A 239 36.65 -7.29 7.17
N ASP A 240 37.26 -7.21 8.38
CA ASP A 240 38.59 -7.71 8.61
C ASP A 240 38.64 -9.23 8.73
N VAL A 241 37.71 -9.82 9.46
CA VAL A 241 37.56 -11.29 9.54
C VAL A 241 37.30 -11.88 8.16
N THR A 242 36.35 -11.30 7.40
CA THR A 242 36.07 -11.73 6.03
C THR A 242 37.31 -11.66 5.15
N ARG A 243 38.04 -10.55 5.15
CA ARG A 243 39.25 -10.36 4.36
C ARG A 243 40.31 -11.44 4.71
N ARG A 244 40.54 -11.68 5.99
CA ARG A 244 41.53 -12.69 6.44
C ARG A 244 41.13 -14.13 6.04
N LEU A 245 39.86 -14.48 6.16
CA LEU A 245 39.36 -15.79 5.74
C LEU A 245 39.50 -15.98 4.22
N LEU A 246 39.14 -15.00 3.42
CA LEU A 246 39.29 -15.06 1.97
C LEU A 246 40.78 -15.14 1.56
N ALA A 247 41.66 -14.36 2.19
CA ALA A 247 43.10 -14.44 1.96
C ALA A 247 43.65 -15.84 2.31
N SER A 248 43.23 -16.43 3.44
CA SER A 248 43.69 -17.75 3.86
C SER A 248 43.18 -18.86 2.92
N ALA A 249 42.08 -18.64 2.23
CA ALA A 249 41.57 -19.51 1.18
C ALA A 249 42.26 -19.29 -0.20
N GLY A 250 43.26 -18.44 -0.28
CA GLY A 250 44.01 -18.16 -1.50
C GLY A 250 43.29 -17.24 -2.49
N LEU A 251 42.20 -16.58 -2.05
CA LEU A 251 41.47 -15.64 -2.90
C LEU A 251 42.18 -14.27 -2.90
N PRO A 252 42.24 -13.54 -4.03
CA PRO A 252 42.81 -12.22 -4.12
C PRO A 252 41.95 -11.23 -3.34
N VAL A 253 42.51 -10.59 -2.33
CA VAL A 253 41.87 -9.54 -1.54
C VAL A 253 42.71 -8.27 -1.52
N PRO A 254 42.09 -7.10 -1.41
CA PRO A 254 42.84 -5.85 -1.21
C PRO A 254 43.69 -5.88 0.05
N ARG A 255 44.87 -5.28 0.01
CA ARG A 255 45.65 -5.07 1.22
C ARG A 255 44.88 -4.14 2.15
N GLY A 256 44.92 -4.43 3.45
CA GLY A 256 44.23 -3.62 4.44
C GLY A 256 44.47 -4.13 5.83
N GLU A 257 44.29 -3.25 6.81
CA GLU A 257 44.38 -3.60 8.24
C GLU A 257 43.30 -2.82 9.02
N LEU A 258 42.94 -3.36 10.16
CA LEU A 258 42.06 -2.68 11.12
C LEU A 258 42.86 -1.57 11.81
N VAL A 259 42.34 -0.35 11.82
CA VAL A 259 42.92 0.81 12.47
C VAL A 259 41.97 1.35 13.51
N LEU A 260 42.48 1.81 14.66
CA LEU A 260 41.66 2.24 15.79
C LEU A 260 41.74 3.75 16.05
N ASN A 261 42.71 4.43 15.45
CA ASN A 261 42.97 5.87 15.60
C ASN A 261 43.59 6.47 14.32
N GLU A 262 43.74 7.77 14.31
CA GLU A 262 44.26 8.52 13.15
C GLU A 262 45.73 8.16 12.84
N ASP A 263 46.60 8.03 13.85
CA ASP A 263 48.01 7.70 13.65
C ASP A 263 48.17 6.30 13.04
N ASP A 264 47.42 5.33 13.49
CA ASP A 264 47.38 4.00 12.88
C ASP A 264 46.87 4.05 11.45
N ALA A 265 45.85 4.89 11.16
CA ALA A 265 45.34 5.05 9.80
C ALA A 265 46.38 5.65 8.85
N VAL A 266 47.11 6.66 9.27
CA VAL A 266 48.18 7.27 8.50
C VAL A 266 49.32 6.28 8.27
N ARG A 267 49.75 5.55 9.30
CA ARG A 267 50.78 4.50 9.19
C ARG A 267 50.36 3.40 8.21
N ALA A 268 49.12 2.88 8.33
CA ALA A 268 48.60 1.84 7.47
C ALA A 268 48.52 2.34 6.00
N ALA A 269 47.97 3.54 5.78
CA ALA A 269 47.85 4.13 4.45
C ALA A 269 49.20 4.30 3.78
N THR A 270 50.22 4.77 4.52
CA THR A 270 51.57 4.91 4.04
C THR A 270 52.22 3.56 3.65
N ALA A 271 51.99 2.52 4.46
CA ALA A 271 52.51 1.18 4.19
C ALA A 271 51.81 0.49 3.00
N ILE A 272 50.49 0.71 2.82
CA ILE A 272 49.71 0.16 1.70
C ILE A 272 50.04 0.89 0.40
N GLY A 273 50.20 2.19 0.46
CA GLY A 273 50.36 3.11 -0.69
C GLY A 273 49.03 3.69 -1.16
N PHE A 274 49.06 4.97 -1.55
CA PHE A 274 47.88 5.68 -2.04
C PHE A 274 47.50 5.29 -3.48
N PRO A 275 46.17 5.32 -3.87
CA PRO A 275 45.04 5.72 -3.04
C PRO A 275 44.56 4.61 -2.08
N VAL A 276 44.05 5.01 -0.93
CA VAL A 276 43.40 4.10 0.08
C VAL A 276 41.97 4.51 0.36
N VAL A 277 41.20 3.56 0.85
CA VAL A 277 39.81 3.78 1.30
C VAL A 277 39.70 3.40 2.75
N THR A 278 39.19 4.30 3.57
CA THR A 278 38.79 4.05 4.96
C THR A 278 37.31 3.80 5.03
N LYS A 279 36.89 2.79 5.76
CA LYS A 279 35.47 2.41 5.93
C LYS A 279 35.23 1.82 7.31
N PRO A 280 33.98 1.89 7.86
CA PRO A 280 33.64 1.24 9.10
C PRO A 280 33.93 -0.25 9.04
N LEU A 281 34.32 -0.84 10.20
CA LEU A 281 34.57 -2.29 10.32
C LEU A 281 33.31 -3.07 10.05
N ASP A 282 32.21 -2.67 10.66
CA ASP A 282 30.86 -3.20 10.55
C ASP A 282 29.90 -2.22 9.85
N GLY A 283 28.71 -2.68 9.51
CA GLY A 283 27.69 -1.86 8.82
C GLY A 283 27.92 -1.75 7.31
N ASN A 284 26.94 -1.11 6.68
CA ASN A 284 26.88 -0.84 5.23
C ASN A 284 27.39 0.56 4.90
#